data_2f19a21215e97888a715afa8843c82b7
#
_entry.id   2f19a21215e97888a715afa8843c82b7
#
_cell.length_a   1.000
_cell.length_b   1.000
_cell.length_c   1.000
_cell.angle_alpha   90.00
_cell.angle_beta   90.00
_cell.angle_gamma   90.00
#
_symmetry.space_group_name_H-M   'P 1'
#
loop_
_entity.id
_entity.type
_entity.pdbx_description
1 polymer ?
#
loop_
_entity_poly.entity_id
_entity_poly.type
_entity_poly.pdbx_seq_one_letter_code
_entity_poly.pdbx_strand_id
1 'polypeptide(L)'
;MAVQTAPKTIQITDPPFAVSFFGSTRWAWLWLILRVYIGYQWITAGLEKLQTPAWSQTGLALKGFWAAAVAVPAAPARPAITYAWYRAFLLTLLNAQSYVWFSKVIIAGELLIGIALVLGAFTGIAAFFGGFMNWNFMMAGSASINPVLFTISILLILAWKTAGWWGLDRFLLPLMGTPWKPGRVFSKETVVDTTSPVQAS
;
A
#
# COMPACT_ATOMS: atom_id res chain seq x y z
N MET A 1 37.08 13.38 -34.75
CA MET A 1 36.36 12.57 -33.72
C MET A 1 35.55 13.50 -32.85
N ALA A 2 34.21 13.50 -32.98
CA ALA A 2 33.37 14.28 -32.13
C ALA A 2 33.22 13.57 -30.76
N VAL A 3 33.68 14.24 -29.69
CA VAL A 3 33.49 13.75 -28.33
C VAL A 3 32.02 13.92 -28.01
N GLN A 4 31.29 12.84 -28.00
CA GLN A 4 29.89 12.80 -27.59
C GLN A 4 29.87 12.93 -26.07
N THR A 5 29.66 14.16 -25.57
CA THR A 5 29.47 14.42 -24.13
C THR A 5 28.13 13.80 -23.71
N ALA A 6 28.17 12.78 -22.84
CA ALA A 6 26.99 12.21 -22.24
C ALA A 6 26.15 13.32 -21.55
N PRO A 7 24.83 13.28 -21.65
CA PRO A 7 23.98 14.29 -21.02
C PRO A 7 24.22 14.31 -19.51
N LYS A 8 24.54 15.49 -18.98
CA LYS A 8 24.80 15.68 -17.55
C LYS A 8 23.51 15.46 -16.76
N THR A 9 23.38 14.32 -16.10
CA THR A 9 22.21 14.04 -15.25
C THR A 9 22.27 14.93 -14.01
N ILE A 10 21.24 15.74 -13.80
CA ILE A 10 21.10 16.57 -12.61
C ILE A 10 20.28 15.79 -11.60
N GLN A 11 20.84 15.52 -10.42
CA GLN A 11 20.08 14.95 -9.30
C GLN A 11 19.38 16.09 -8.56
N ILE A 12 18.04 16.00 -8.50
CA ILE A 12 17.21 16.90 -7.72
C ILE A 12 17.02 16.27 -6.34
N THR A 13 17.42 16.98 -5.29
CA THR A 13 17.26 16.54 -3.90
C THR A 13 15.96 17.06 -3.32
N ASP A 14 15.34 16.27 -2.44
CA ASP A 14 14.14 16.71 -1.73
C ASP A 14 14.44 17.92 -0.82
N PRO A 15 13.43 18.78 -0.59
CA PRO A 15 13.58 19.88 0.37
C PRO A 15 13.95 19.37 1.77
N PRO A 16 14.78 20.10 2.55
CA PRO A 16 15.25 19.65 3.87
C PRO A 16 14.13 19.26 4.83
N PHE A 17 12.99 19.93 4.77
CA PHE A 17 11.81 19.57 5.55
C PHE A 17 11.31 18.17 5.18
N ALA A 18 11.14 17.87 3.90
CA ALA A 18 10.64 16.57 3.43
C ALA A 18 11.60 15.43 3.80
N VAL A 19 12.91 15.67 3.62
CA VAL A 19 13.96 14.73 4.05
C VAL A 19 13.87 14.45 5.55
N SER A 20 13.73 15.51 6.36
CA SER A 20 13.63 15.38 7.81
C SER A 20 12.33 14.65 8.22
N PHE A 21 11.19 15.07 7.68
CA PHE A 21 9.89 14.57 8.10
C PHE A 21 9.64 13.12 7.68
N PHE A 22 9.94 12.77 6.42
CA PHE A 22 9.69 11.43 5.90
C PHE A 22 10.88 10.47 6.04
N GLY A 23 12.10 10.98 6.14
CA GLY A 23 13.33 10.19 6.14
C GLY A 23 14.04 10.06 7.48
N SER A 24 13.64 10.81 8.53
CA SER A 24 14.29 10.78 9.85
C SER A 24 13.51 9.94 10.86
N THR A 25 14.23 9.12 11.61
CA THR A 25 13.67 8.33 12.73
C THR A 25 13.14 9.18 13.88
N ARG A 26 13.45 10.49 13.89
CA ARG A 26 12.90 11.46 14.86
C ARG A 26 11.36 11.46 14.87
N TRP A 27 10.74 11.23 13.71
CA TRP A 27 9.29 11.22 13.53
C TRP A 27 8.68 9.83 13.61
N ALA A 28 9.46 8.79 13.91
CA ALA A 28 9.00 7.41 13.94
C ALA A 28 7.82 7.16 14.91
N TRP A 29 7.74 7.91 16.01
CA TRP A 29 6.63 7.85 16.96
C TRP A 29 5.29 8.29 16.32
N LEU A 30 5.32 9.35 15.49
CA LEU A 30 4.13 9.82 14.78
C LEU A 30 3.66 8.76 13.79
N TRP A 31 4.60 8.21 13.04
CA TRP A 31 4.32 7.14 12.07
C TRP A 31 3.79 5.88 12.74
N LEU A 32 4.26 5.55 13.93
CA LEU A 32 3.73 4.44 14.73
C LEU A 32 2.25 4.67 15.05
N ILE A 33 1.87 5.85 15.54
CA ILE A 33 0.48 6.18 15.90
C ILE A 33 -0.42 6.06 14.66
N LEU A 34 -0.04 6.70 13.55
CA LEU A 34 -0.83 6.68 12.32
C LEU A 34 -0.95 5.27 11.76
N ARG A 35 0.12 4.49 11.77
CA ARG A 35 0.16 3.11 11.31
C ARG A 35 -0.72 2.18 12.14
N VAL A 36 -0.64 2.27 13.47
CA VAL A 36 -1.48 1.46 14.37
C VAL A 36 -2.94 1.84 14.22
N TYR A 37 -3.26 3.13 14.11
CA TYR A 37 -4.62 3.60 13.91
C TYR A 37 -5.23 3.02 12.63
N ILE A 38 -4.57 3.20 11.49
CA ILE A 38 -5.09 2.69 10.21
C ILE A 38 -5.10 1.15 10.17
N GLY A 39 -4.10 0.49 10.78
CA GLY A 39 -4.06 -0.96 10.90
C GLY A 39 -5.22 -1.51 11.73
N TYR A 40 -5.57 -0.86 12.84
CA TYR A 40 -6.74 -1.19 13.65
C TYR A 40 -8.04 -1.08 12.84
N GLN A 41 -8.22 -0.01 12.08
CA GLN A 41 -9.40 0.18 11.23
C GLN A 41 -9.55 -0.95 10.20
N TRP A 42 -8.44 -1.35 9.56
CA TRP A 42 -8.44 -2.47 8.61
C TRP A 42 -8.76 -3.81 9.27
N ILE A 43 -8.18 -4.11 10.44
CA ILE A 43 -8.46 -5.35 11.18
C ILE A 43 -9.93 -5.41 11.58
N THR A 44 -10.45 -4.32 12.14
CA THR A 44 -11.86 -4.27 12.57
C THR A 44 -12.80 -4.48 11.39
N ALA A 45 -12.59 -3.78 10.27
CA ALA A 45 -13.40 -3.94 9.06
C ALA A 45 -13.32 -5.37 8.49
N GLY A 46 -12.13 -5.97 8.48
CA GLY A 46 -11.93 -7.34 8.02
C GLY A 46 -12.60 -8.37 8.93
N LEU A 47 -12.50 -8.21 10.25
CA LEU A 47 -13.16 -9.11 11.23
C LEU A 47 -14.68 -9.02 11.17
N GLU A 48 -15.26 -7.83 11.04
CA GLU A 48 -16.70 -7.65 10.86
C GLU A 48 -17.20 -8.38 9.63
N LYS A 49 -16.50 -8.25 8.51
CA LYS A 49 -16.86 -8.96 7.26
C LYS A 49 -16.65 -10.47 7.38
N LEU A 50 -15.60 -10.91 8.06
CA LEU A 50 -15.33 -12.34 8.27
C LEU A 50 -16.44 -13.01 9.08
N GLN A 51 -16.97 -12.33 10.10
CA GLN A 51 -18.04 -12.81 10.95
C GLN A 51 -19.42 -12.73 10.27
N THR A 52 -19.56 -11.99 9.19
CA THR A 52 -20.82 -11.81 8.47
C THR A 52 -20.94 -12.84 7.32
N PRO A 53 -21.83 -13.85 7.39
CA PRO A 53 -21.96 -14.87 6.35
C PRO A 53 -22.25 -14.32 4.94
N ALA A 54 -22.95 -13.19 4.85
CA ALA A 54 -23.21 -12.51 3.58
C ALA A 54 -21.92 -11.98 2.92
N TRP A 55 -20.85 -11.75 3.68
CA TRP A 55 -19.51 -11.43 3.17
C TRP A 55 -18.64 -12.68 3.00
N SER A 56 -18.49 -13.46 4.09
CA SER A 56 -17.49 -14.53 4.17
C SER A 56 -17.90 -15.81 3.42
N GLN A 57 -19.19 -16.10 3.30
CA GLN A 57 -19.68 -17.34 2.66
C GLN A 57 -20.21 -17.07 1.25
N THR A 58 -21.22 -16.22 1.11
CA THR A 58 -21.96 -16.05 -0.13
C THR A 58 -21.51 -14.88 -0.99
N GLY A 59 -20.89 -13.86 -0.42
CA GLY A 59 -20.53 -12.60 -1.10
C GLY A 59 -21.74 -11.71 -1.43
N LEU A 60 -22.95 -12.04 -0.95
CA LEU A 60 -24.17 -11.27 -1.26
C LEU A 60 -24.12 -9.83 -0.76
N ALA A 61 -23.41 -9.56 0.34
CA ALA A 61 -23.19 -8.20 0.81
C ALA A 61 -22.38 -7.37 -0.19
N LEU A 62 -21.32 -7.94 -0.78
CA LEU A 62 -20.54 -7.28 -1.83
C LEU A 62 -21.37 -7.10 -3.10
N LYS A 63 -22.18 -8.12 -3.48
CA LYS A 63 -23.15 -7.99 -4.59
C LYS A 63 -24.06 -6.80 -4.39
N GLY A 64 -24.66 -6.67 -3.21
CA GLY A 64 -25.55 -5.56 -2.85
C GLY A 64 -24.84 -4.19 -2.93
N PHE A 65 -23.62 -4.12 -2.40
CA PHE A 65 -22.80 -2.92 -2.48
C PHE A 65 -22.50 -2.52 -3.94
N TRP A 66 -22.05 -3.45 -4.78
CA TRP A 66 -21.77 -3.16 -6.19
C TRP A 66 -23.04 -2.81 -6.97
N ALA A 67 -24.15 -3.52 -6.72
CA ALA A 67 -25.43 -3.23 -7.39
C ALA A 67 -25.93 -1.82 -7.07
N ALA A 68 -25.83 -1.41 -5.80
CA ALA A 68 -26.16 -0.04 -5.38
C ALA A 68 -25.22 1.01 -6.00
N ALA A 69 -23.92 0.72 -6.05
CA ALA A 69 -22.93 1.62 -6.61
C ALA A 69 -23.14 1.88 -8.13
N VAL A 70 -23.46 0.84 -8.91
CA VAL A 70 -23.65 0.96 -10.37
C VAL A 70 -25.04 1.48 -10.76
N ALA A 71 -25.96 1.62 -9.82
CA ALA A 71 -27.30 2.11 -10.10
C ALA A 71 -27.27 3.54 -10.66
N VAL A 72 -28.16 3.82 -11.61
CA VAL A 72 -28.40 5.16 -12.15
C VAL A 72 -29.78 5.59 -11.69
N PRO A 73 -29.86 6.44 -10.67
CA PRO A 73 -31.14 6.94 -10.19
C PRO A 73 -31.79 7.89 -11.20
N ALA A 74 -33.11 8.06 -11.09
CA ALA A 74 -33.81 9.09 -11.85
C ALA A 74 -33.41 10.50 -11.38
N ALA A 75 -33.44 11.46 -12.32
CA ALA A 75 -33.20 12.87 -11.99
C ALA A 75 -34.20 13.36 -10.91
N PRO A 76 -33.79 14.24 -9.98
CA PRO A 76 -32.54 14.98 -9.90
C PRO A 76 -31.39 14.25 -9.17
N ALA A 77 -31.56 13.01 -8.72
CA ALA A 77 -30.53 12.27 -8.01
C ALA A 77 -29.33 11.95 -8.93
N ARG A 78 -28.13 11.91 -8.34
CA ARG A 78 -26.89 11.65 -9.07
C ARG A 78 -26.41 10.21 -8.83
N PRO A 79 -25.81 9.57 -9.86
CA PRO A 79 -25.16 8.26 -9.69
C PRO A 79 -24.04 8.33 -8.63
N ALA A 80 -23.86 7.25 -7.86
CA ALA A 80 -22.76 7.14 -6.90
C ALA A 80 -21.39 7.14 -7.61
N ILE A 81 -21.30 6.51 -8.79
CA ILE A 81 -20.09 6.45 -9.61
C ILE A 81 -20.13 7.52 -10.68
N THR A 82 -19.17 8.44 -10.64
CA THR A 82 -19.02 9.52 -11.63
C THR A 82 -18.40 9.04 -12.95
N TYR A 83 -17.46 8.08 -12.89
CA TYR A 83 -16.67 7.66 -14.04
C TYR A 83 -17.29 6.44 -14.74
N ALA A 84 -17.69 6.61 -16.00
CA ALA A 84 -18.33 5.56 -16.80
C ALA A 84 -17.49 4.29 -16.92
N TRP A 85 -16.16 4.41 -17.07
CA TRP A 85 -15.27 3.26 -17.16
C TRP A 85 -15.24 2.42 -15.86
N TYR A 86 -15.26 3.07 -14.68
CA TYR A 86 -15.28 2.35 -13.41
C TYR A 86 -16.62 1.67 -13.16
N ARG A 87 -17.72 2.32 -13.57
CA ARG A 87 -19.05 1.72 -13.54
C ARG A 87 -19.12 0.48 -14.43
N ALA A 88 -18.58 0.55 -15.67
CA ALA A 88 -18.51 -0.58 -16.58
C ALA A 88 -17.68 -1.73 -16.01
N PHE A 89 -16.54 -1.43 -15.37
CA PHE A 89 -15.71 -2.40 -14.66
C PHE A 89 -16.49 -3.14 -13.57
N LEU A 90 -17.19 -2.42 -12.69
CA LEU A 90 -17.99 -3.06 -11.63
C LEU A 90 -19.18 -3.84 -12.20
N LEU A 91 -19.83 -3.38 -13.28
CA LEU A 91 -20.89 -4.14 -13.97
C LEU A 91 -20.35 -5.46 -14.51
N THR A 92 -19.15 -5.47 -15.09
CA THR A 92 -18.51 -6.71 -15.57
C THR A 92 -18.29 -7.69 -14.42
N LEU A 93 -17.76 -7.23 -13.27
CA LEU A 93 -17.56 -8.08 -12.10
C LEU A 93 -18.88 -8.59 -11.52
N LEU A 94 -19.91 -7.76 -11.51
CA LEU A 94 -21.25 -8.11 -11.00
C LEU A 94 -21.91 -9.18 -11.88
N ASN A 95 -21.87 -9.00 -13.22
CA ASN A 95 -22.43 -9.93 -14.19
C ASN A 95 -21.69 -11.28 -14.21
N ALA A 96 -20.36 -11.25 -14.00
CA ALA A 96 -19.53 -12.45 -13.85
C ALA A 96 -19.68 -13.14 -12.48
N GLN A 97 -20.55 -12.65 -11.61
CA GLN A 97 -20.74 -13.14 -10.24
C GLN A 97 -19.45 -13.20 -9.40
N SER A 98 -18.48 -12.35 -9.73
CA SER A 98 -17.16 -12.31 -9.08
C SER A 98 -17.25 -11.98 -7.59
N TYR A 99 -18.34 -11.41 -7.12
CA TYR A 99 -18.57 -11.11 -5.70
C TYR A 99 -18.42 -12.33 -4.77
N VAL A 100 -18.63 -13.55 -5.28
CA VAL A 100 -18.54 -14.78 -4.48
C VAL A 100 -17.11 -15.04 -3.98
N TRP A 101 -16.13 -14.85 -4.82
CA TRP A 101 -14.71 -15.02 -4.46
C TRP A 101 -14.04 -13.70 -4.06
N PHE A 102 -14.44 -12.60 -4.70
CA PHE A 102 -13.83 -11.28 -4.48
C PHE A 102 -14.08 -10.75 -3.06
N SER A 103 -15.23 -11.08 -2.46
CA SER A 103 -15.50 -10.75 -1.05
C SER A 103 -14.46 -11.36 -0.10
N LYS A 104 -14.03 -12.58 -0.37
CA LYS A 104 -12.98 -13.25 0.41
C LYS A 104 -11.61 -12.61 0.21
N VAL A 105 -11.30 -12.16 -1.00
CA VAL A 105 -10.08 -11.39 -1.30
C VAL A 105 -10.07 -10.05 -0.55
N ILE A 106 -11.23 -9.36 -0.49
CA ILE A 106 -11.35 -8.13 0.30
C ILE A 106 -11.09 -8.40 1.78
N ILE A 107 -11.74 -9.41 2.37
CA ILE A 107 -11.55 -9.78 3.79
C ILE A 107 -10.08 -10.10 4.06
N ALA A 108 -9.47 -10.96 3.25
CA ALA A 108 -8.08 -11.33 3.40
C ALA A 108 -7.15 -10.11 3.26
N GLY A 109 -7.42 -9.25 2.28
CA GLY A 109 -6.68 -8.01 2.07
C GLY A 109 -6.75 -7.07 3.28
N GLU A 110 -7.95 -6.81 3.80
CA GLU A 110 -8.16 -5.97 4.98
C GLU A 110 -7.39 -6.50 6.20
N LEU A 111 -7.49 -7.80 6.46
CA LEU A 111 -6.79 -8.42 7.60
C LEU A 111 -5.27 -8.40 7.42
N LEU A 112 -4.76 -8.78 6.24
CA LEU A 112 -3.33 -8.81 5.97
C LEU A 112 -2.73 -7.40 6.03
N ILE A 113 -3.38 -6.41 5.42
CA ILE A 113 -2.96 -5.00 5.46
C ILE A 113 -2.97 -4.51 6.91
N GLY A 114 -4.05 -4.76 7.64
CA GLY A 114 -4.19 -4.33 9.02
C GLY A 114 -3.12 -4.93 9.92
N ILE A 115 -2.89 -6.24 9.85
CA ILE A 115 -1.86 -6.95 10.63
C ILE A 115 -0.46 -6.42 10.25
N ALA A 116 -0.16 -6.30 8.96
CA ALA A 116 1.12 -5.78 8.49
C ALA A 116 1.39 -4.36 9.01
N LEU A 117 0.39 -3.48 8.97
CA LEU A 117 0.49 -2.13 9.49
C LEU A 117 0.67 -2.09 11.01
N VAL A 118 -0.06 -2.88 11.78
CA VAL A 118 0.11 -2.94 13.24
C VAL A 118 1.50 -3.45 13.61
N LEU A 119 1.97 -4.51 12.97
CA LEU A 119 3.30 -5.09 13.22
C LEU A 119 4.43 -4.20 12.66
N GLY A 120 4.14 -3.34 11.70
CA GLY A 120 5.13 -2.56 10.96
C GLY A 120 5.99 -3.44 10.07
N ALA A 121 5.36 -4.37 9.38
CA ALA A 121 5.99 -5.25 8.42
C ALA A 121 5.63 -4.78 7.00
N PHE A 122 6.64 -4.47 6.18
CA PHE A 122 6.46 -3.95 4.83
C PHE A 122 5.48 -2.78 4.78
N THR A 123 5.63 -1.85 5.73
CA THR A 123 4.69 -0.76 5.99
C THR A 123 4.31 0.02 4.74
N GLY A 124 5.29 0.35 3.88
CA GLY A 124 5.05 1.07 2.63
C GLY A 124 4.18 0.26 1.64
N ILE A 125 4.40 -1.05 1.54
CA ILE A 125 3.63 -1.95 0.68
C ILE A 125 2.21 -2.12 1.24
N ALA A 126 2.09 -2.37 2.54
CA ALA A 126 0.79 -2.49 3.20
C ALA A 126 -0.03 -1.20 3.08
N ALA A 127 0.60 -0.03 3.27
CA ALA A 127 -0.03 1.27 3.07
C ALA A 127 -0.46 1.50 1.62
N PHE A 128 0.34 1.06 0.63
CA PHE A 128 -0.03 1.15 -0.78
C PHE A 128 -1.32 0.36 -1.07
N PHE A 129 -1.37 -0.91 -0.67
CA PHE A 129 -2.56 -1.73 -0.90
C PHE A 129 -3.77 -1.24 -0.10
N GLY A 130 -3.58 -0.76 1.14
CA GLY A 130 -4.64 -0.13 1.93
C GLY A 130 -5.18 1.13 1.24
N GLY A 131 -4.31 2.00 0.77
CA GLY A 131 -4.68 3.17 -0.01
C GLY A 131 -5.41 2.81 -1.31
N PHE A 132 -4.94 1.77 -2.02
CA PHE A 132 -5.60 1.28 -3.23
C PHE A 132 -7.01 0.74 -2.95
N MET A 133 -7.21 0.02 -1.85
CA MET A 133 -8.54 -0.45 -1.44
C MET A 133 -9.46 0.74 -1.08
N ASN A 134 -8.96 1.71 -0.30
CA ASN A 134 -9.71 2.93 0.02
C ASN A 134 -10.12 3.70 -1.24
N TRP A 135 -9.19 3.84 -2.19
CA TRP A 135 -9.47 4.48 -3.48
C TRP A 135 -10.61 3.77 -4.21
N ASN A 136 -10.61 2.43 -4.27
CA ASN A 136 -11.69 1.66 -4.90
C ASN A 136 -13.05 1.86 -4.18
N PHE A 137 -13.06 1.88 -2.85
CA PHE A 137 -14.29 2.16 -2.09
C PHE A 137 -14.84 3.56 -2.38
N MET A 138 -13.95 4.56 -2.43
CA MET A 138 -14.35 5.93 -2.80
C MET A 138 -14.87 6.03 -4.24
N MET A 139 -14.22 5.35 -5.18
CA MET A 139 -14.67 5.29 -6.58
C MET A 139 -16.04 4.63 -6.73
N ALA A 140 -16.37 3.68 -5.83
CA ALA A 140 -17.69 3.06 -5.75
C ALA A 140 -18.73 3.91 -4.97
N GLY A 141 -18.38 5.14 -4.59
CA GLY A 141 -19.27 6.07 -3.89
C GLY A 141 -19.30 5.91 -2.37
N SER A 142 -18.45 5.07 -1.77
CA SER A 142 -18.34 4.94 -0.32
C SER A 142 -17.34 5.93 0.24
N ALA A 143 -17.78 7.08 0.69
CA ALA A 143 -16.93 8.06 1.35
C ALA A 143 -16.56 7.61 2.78
N SER A 144 -17.49 7.68 3.73
CA SER A 144 -17.27 7.31 5.14
C SER A 144 -15.90 7.79 5.65
N ILE A 145 -15.10 6.91 6.27
CA ILE A 145 -13.74 7.18 6.76
C ILE A 145 -12.67 6.99 5.67
N ASN A 146 -13.01 6.46 4.48
CA ASN A 146 -12.06 6.09 3.44
C ASN A 146 -11.13 7.24 3.00
N PRO A 147 -11.58 8.51 2.84
CA PRO A 147 -10.69 9.61 2.49
C PRO A 147 -9.58 9.86 3.53
N VAL A 148 -9.91 9.72 4.81
CA VAL A 148 -8.94 9.89 5.91
C VAL A 148 -7.91 8.75 5.88
N LEU A 149 -8.36 7.51 5.76
CA LEU A 149 -7.47 6.35 5.67
C LEU A 149 -6.59 6.41 4.42
N PHE A 150 -7.14 6.87 3.29
CA PHE A 150 -6.38 7.08 2.05
C PHE A 150 -5.27 8.12 2.23
N THR A 151 -5.59 9.26 2.84
CA THR A 151 -4.61 10.31 3.13
C THR A 151 -3.48 9.81 4.04
N ILE A 152 -3.82 9.09 5.11
CA ILE A 152 -2.82 8.49 6.00
C ILE A 152 -1.98 7.46 5.25
N SER A 153 -2.57 6.65 4.37
CA SER A 153 -1.84 5.69 3.53
C SER A 153 -0.79 6.39 2.66
N ILE A 154 -1.13 7.52 2.01
CA ILE A 154 -0.18 8.31 1.23
C ILE A 154 0.98 8.78 2.10
N LEU A 155 0.70 9.32 3.30
CA LEU A 155 1.75 9.77 4.23
C LEU A 155 2.68 8.62 4.64
N LEU A 156 2.13 7.43 4.92
CA LEU A 156 2.91 6.23 5.26
C LEU A 156 3.75 5.73 4.08
N ILE A 157 3.23 5.83 2.84
CA ILE A 157 3.99 5.50 1.63
C ILE A 157 5.18 6.45 1.48
N LEU A 158 4.99 7.76 1.66
CA LEU A 158 6.09 8.74 1.61
C LEU A 158 7.12 8.49 2.72
N ALA A 159 6.67 8.06 3.90
CA ALA A 159 7.51 7.73 5.04
C ALA A 159 7.96 6.26 5.09
N TRP A 160 7.85 5.49 4.00
CA TRP A 160 8.08 4.04 3.97
C TRP A 160 9.39 3.58 4.62
N LYS A 161 10.44 4.39 4.58
CA LYS A 161 11.76 4.11 5.18
C LYS A 161 11.73 4.14 6.71
N THR A 162 10.87 4.96 7.30
CA THR A 162 10.85 5.27 8.74
C THR A 162 9.55 4.90 9.42
N ALA A 163 8.47 4.71 8.65
CA ALA A 163 7.15 4.41 9.20
C ALA A 163 7.10 3.07 9.96
N GLY A 164 7.89 2.09 9.55
CA GLY A 164 8.03 0.80 10.23
C GLY A 164 9.20 0.71 11.21
N TRP A 165 9.89 1.82 11.53
CA TRP A 165 11.09 1.83 12.38
C TRP A 165 10.87 1.21 13.77
N TRP A 166 9.74 1.52 14.42
CA TRP A 166 9.32 0.87 15.66
C TRP A 166 8.42 -0.35 15.38
N GLY A 167 8.84 -1.19 14.44
CA GLY A 167 8.18 -2.40 13.99
C GLY A 167 9.17 -3.37 13.37
N LEU A 168 8.63 -4.34 12.62
CA LEU A 168 9.43 -5.38 11.97
C LEU A 168 10.28 -4.84 10.80
N ASP A 169 9.92 -3.70 10.19
CA ASP A 169 10.67 -3.11 9.08
C ASP A 169 12.11 -2.74 9.47
N ARG A 170 12.35 -2.45 10.74
CA ARG A 170 13.71 -2.23 11.26
C ARG A 170 14.65 -3.41 10.96
N PHE A 171 14.10 -4.62 10.87
CA PHE A 171 14.86 -5.84 10.59
C PHE A 171 14.68 -6.30 9.14
N LEU A 172 13.46 -6.18 8.60
CA LEU A 172 13.11 -6.67 7.28
C LEU A 172 13.72 -5.82 6.15
N LEU A 173 13.64 -4.50 6.24
CA LEU A 173 14.14 -3.61 5.21
C LEU A 173 15.66 -3.74 4.98
N PRO A 174 16.52 -3.79 6.02
CA PRO A 174 17.95 -4.02 5.83
C PRO A 174 18.27 -5.37 5.19
N LEU A 175 17.47 -6.44 5.41
CA LEU A 175 17.66 -7.73 4.75
C LEU A 175 17.48 -7.62 3.24
N MET A 176 16.58 -6.74 2.77
CA MET A 176 16.29 -6.50 1.37
C MET A 176 17.17 -5.41 0.73
N GLY A 177 18.12 -4.84 1.47
CA GLY A 177 19.01 -3.80 0.97
C GLY A 177 18.48 -2.38 1.08
N THR A 178 17.44 -2.18 1.87
CA THR A 178 16.86 -0.86 2.12
C THR A 178 17.07 -0.44 3.59
N PRO A 179 17.22 0.84 3.88
CA PRO A 179 17.45 1.89 2.91
C PRO A 179 18.95 1.98 2.56
N TRP A 180 19.35 1.74 1.36
CA TRP A 180 20.67 2.08 0.81
C TRP A 180 21.86 1.13 1.08
N LYS A 181 21.66 -0.04 1.67
CA LYS A 181 22.72 -1.05 1.79
C LYS A 181 22.34 -2.29 1.00
N PRO A 182 23.29 -2.97 0.33
CA PRO A 182 23.03 -4.26 -0.28
C PRO A 182 22.47 -5.21 0.78
N GLY A 183 21.29 -5.77 0.52
CA GLY A 183 20.67 -6.71 1.43
C GLY A 183 21.30 -8.10 1.32
N ARG A 184 21.21 -8.88 2.38
CA ARG A 184 21.72 -10.26 2.40
C ARG A 184 21.06 -11.16 1.35
N VAL A 185 19.82 -10.86 0.97
CA VAL A 185 19.06 -11.65 -0.04
C VAL A 185 19.56 -11.39 -1.47
N PHE A 186 20.10 -10.20 -1.74
CA PHE A 186 20.51 -9.79 -3.09
C PHE A 186 22.02 -9.59 -3.26
N SER A 187 22.79 -9.64 -2.17
CA SER A 187 24.25 -9.59 -2.27
C SER A 187 24.79 -10.95 -2.74
N LYS A 188 25.24 -11.02 -3.98
CA LYS A 188 26.25 -12.03 -4.33
C LYS A 188 27.50 -11.65 -3.58
N GLU A 189 28.00 -12.53 -2.70
CA GLU A 189 29.34 -12.41 -2.16
C GLU A 189 30.31 -12.40 -3.35
N THR A 190 30.84 -11.24 -3.67
CA THR A 190 32.04 -11.15 -4.50
C THR A 190 33.18 -11.66 -3.62
N VAL A 191 33.51 -12.94 -3.81
CA VAL A 191 34.75 -13.51 -3.27
C VAL A 191 35.88 -12.69 -3.90
N VAL A 192 36.37 -11.73 -3.13
CA VAL A 192 37.63 -11.05 -3.50
C VAL A 192 38.71 -12.09 -3.31
N ASP A 193 39.17 -12.68 -4.43
CA ASP A 193 40.33 -13.57 -4.46
C ASP A 193 41.58 -12.77 -4.04
N THR A 194 41.93 -12.89 -2.78
CA THR A 194 43.12 -12.25 -2.19
C THR A 194 44.40 -13.00 -2.48
N THR A 195 44.39 -13.89 -3.47
CA THR A 195 45.61 -14.66 -3.90
C THR A 195 46.32 -14.02 -5.09
N SER A 196 46.46 -12.69 -5.12
CA SER A 196 47.45 -12.08 -6.00
C SER A 196 48.80 -12.06 -5.29
N PRO A 197 49.82 -12.77 -5.78
CA PRO A 197 51.16 -12.72 -5.19
C PRO A 197 51.77 -11.33 -5.38
N VAL A 198 52.23 -10.76 -4.29
CA VAL A 198 53.08 -9.55 -4.31
C VAL A 198 54.30 -9.87 -5.12
N GLN A 199 54.40 -9.29 -6.31
CA GLN A 199 55.66 -9.26 -7.06
C GLN A 199 56.63 -8.33 -6.35
N ALA A 200 57.59 -8.92 -5.66
CA ALA A 200 58.78 -8.22 -5.17
C ALA A 200 59.70 -7.94 -6.37
N SER A 201 60.01 -6.69 -6.59
CA SER A 201 61.13 -6.23 -7.39
C SER A 201 61.85 -5.08 -6.68
#